data_0e1ae9b3ed1467b4d82afe550052f688
#
_entry.id   0e1ae9b3ed1467b4d82afe550052f688
#
_cell.length_a   1.000
_cell.length_b   1.000
_cell.length_c   1.000
_cell.angle_alpha   90.00
_cell.angle_beta   90.00
_cell.angle_gamma   90.00
#
_symmetry.space_group_name_H-M   'P 1'
#
loop_
_entity.id
_entity.type
_entity.pdbx_description
1 polymer ?
#
loop_
_entity_poly.entity_id
_entity_poly.type
_entity_poly.pdbx_seq_one_letter_code
_entity_poly.pdbx_strand_id
1 'polypeptide(L)'
;LLFSLLPGVNQKAILTTKLNPNSSMQNEARLLHVTGTVQGVGFRPFVYRLAKAQGLSGYVKNLGNHVEILVEGRRKDLEAFMADLPRKKPPLAHILDIRVNDVPFSAYVEFSIYQSEAGAFRNSIIPPDTAICEDCLNEIFDPVSRYHHYPFTVCTNCGPRYTTVRNLPYDREHTTMADFPLCGECELEYTDPLNRRYHAQPVCCPECG
;
A
#
# COMPACT_ATOMS: atom_id res chain seq x y z
N LEU A 1 -70.40 -15.47 -31.18
CA LEU A 1 -69.88 -15.05 -29.86
C LEU A 1 -68.45 -14.59 -30.04
N LEU A 2 -68.30 -13.29 -29.88
CA LEU A 2 -67.03 -12.54 -30.01
C LEU A 2 -65.94 -13.00 -29.00
N PHE A 3 -64.73 -13.06 -29.45
CA PHE A 3 -63.57 -12.86 -28.61
C PHE A 3 -62.57 -11.97 -29.33
N SER A 4 -62.40 -10.82 -28.75
CA SER A 4 -61.53 -9.76 -29.18
C SER A 4 -60.04 -10.08 -28.94
N LEU A 5 -59.25 -9.82 -29.95
CA LEU A 5 -57.79 -9.83 -29.98
C LEU A 5 -57.21 -8.67 -29.15
N LEU A 6 -56.24 -8.94 -28.29
CA LEU A 6 -55.28 -7.97 -27.77
C LEU A 6 -53.91 -8.16 -28.48
N PRO A 7 -53.31 -7.08 -28.98
CA PRO A 7 -52.05 -7.18 -29.70
C PRO A 7 -50.85 -6.88 -28.77
N GLY A 8 -49.77 -7.61 -29.00
CA GLY A 8 -48.43 -7.05 -28.97
C GLY A 8 -47.65 -7.03 -27.65
N VAL A 9 -47.08 -8.18 -27.27
CA VAL A 9 -45.86 -8.17 -26.44
C VAL A 9 -44.65 -8.33 -27.36
N ASN A 10 -43.88 -7.29 -27.45
CA ASN A 10 -42.70 -7.21 -28.30
C ASN A 10 -41.55 -8.05 -27.71
N GLN A 11 -41.35 -9.24 -28.23
CA GLN A 11 -40.11 -10.00 -28.03
C GLN A 11 -39.04 -9.38 -28.89
N LYS A 12 -37.96 -8.87 -28.28
CA LYS A 12 -36.54 -8.90 -28.72
C LYS A 12 -35.79 -7.72 -28.20
N ALA A 13 -35.07 -7.94 -27.13
CA ALA A 13 -33.78 -7.35 -26.98
C ALA A 13 -32.89 -8.33 -26.20
N ILE A 14 -32.53 -9.44 -26.83
CA ILE A 14 -31.36 -10.19 -26.42
C ILE A 14 -30.19 -9.35 -26.93
N LEU A 15 -29.66 -8.51 -26.06
CA LEU A 15 -28.36 -7.88 -26.24
C LEU A 15 -27.30 -8.99 -26.20
N THR A 16 -27.00 -9.55 -27.36
CA THR A 16 -25.77 -10.29 -27.59
C THR A 16 -24.62 -9.31 -27.47
N THR A 17 -24.07 -9.18 -26.27
CA THR A 17 -22.77 -8.57 -26.08
C THR A 17 -21.75 -9.43 -26.81
N LYS A 18 -21.38 -9.04 -28.02
CA LYS A 18 -20.27 -9.64 -28.74
C LYS A 18 -19.03 -9.42 -27.87
N LEU A 19 -18.61 -10.47 -27.18
CA LEU A 19 -17.29 -10.53 -26.57
C LEU A 19 -16.27 -10.35 -27.68
N ASN A 20 -15.61 -9.20 -27.67
CA ASN A 20 -14.56 -8.87 -28.62
C ASN A 20 -13.31 -9.69 -28.22
N PRO A 21 -12.85 -10.67 -28.99
CA PRO A 21 -11.74 -11.55 -28.60
C PRO A 21 -10.40 -10.80 -28.46
N ASN A 22 -10.34 -9.52 -28.81
CA ASN A 22 -9.17 -8.64 -28.68
C ASN A 22 -9.11 -7.87 -27.34
N SER A 23 -10.07 -8.06 -26.42
CA SER A 23 -10.07 -7.32 -25.14
C SER A 23 -9.01 -7.82 -24.12
N SER A 24 -8.34 -8.93 -24.39
CA SER A 24 -7.32 -9.49 -23.49
C SER A 24 -5.94 -8.83 -23.58
N MET A 25 -5.70 -7.91 -24.52
CA MET A 25 -4.43 -7.22 -24.70
C MET A 25 -4.49 -5.69 -24.43
N GLN A 26 -5.64 -5.13 -24.13
CA GLN A 26 -5.73 -3.71 -23.80
C GLN A 26 -5.30 -3.50 -22.34
N ASN A 27 -4.33 -2.60 -22.12
CA ASN A 27 -4.03 -2.10 -20.81
C ASN A 27 -5.17 -1.20 -20.33
N GLU A 28 -5.54 -1.38 -19.09
CA GLU A 28 -6.58 -0.62 -18.40
C GLU A 28 -5.94 0.09 -17.20
N ALA A 29 -6.65 1.06 -16.64
CA ALA A 29 -6.24 1.74 -15.43
C ALA A 29 -7.35 1.74 -14.38
N ARG A 30 -6.97 1.58 -13.13
CA ARG A 30 -7.86 1.65 -11.97
C ARG A 30 -7.31 2.62 -10.95
N LEU A 31 -8.17 3.49 -10.45
CA LEU A 31 -7.90 4.36 -9.33
C LEU A 31 -8.61 3.83 -8.09
N LEU A 32 -7.84 3.49 -7.07
CA LEU A 32 -8.35 2.96 -5.81
C LEU A 32 -8.17 4.01 -4.71
N HIS A 33 -9.22 4.20 -3.89
CA HIS A 33 -9.15 4.95 -2.64
C HIS A 33 -9.37 3.96 -1.48
N VAL A 34 -8.33 3.79 -0.68
CA VAL A 34 -8.32 2.84 0.44
C VAL A 34 -8.39 3.60 1.75
N THR A 35 -9.41 3.34 2.55
CA THR A 35 -9.60 3.92 3.89
C THR A 35 -9.38 2.91 4.99
N GLY A 36 -9.05 3.39 6.19
CA GLY A 36 -8.77 2.57 7.36
C GLY A 36 -7.44 2.90 8.01
N THR A 37 -6.92 1.98 8.84
CA THR A 37 -5.58 2.08 9.41
C THR A 37 -4.56 1.59 8.37
N VAL A 38 -4.24 2.45 7.40
CA VAL A 38 -3.39 2.14 6.26
C VAL A 38 -2.18 3.08 6.14
N GLN A 39 -1.93 3.90 7.17
CA GLN A 39 -0.78 4.80 7.24
C GLN A 39 0.08 4.44 8.45
N GLY A 40 1.40 4.60 8.35
CA GLY A 40 2.34 4.24 9.41
C GLY A 40 2.51 2.72 9.68
N VAL A 41 1.90 1.88 8.87
CA VAL A 41 1.86 0.41 9.03
C VAL A 41 2.48 -0.34 7.84
N GLY A 42 3.35 0.30 7.07
CA GLY A 42 4.01 -0.32 5.91
C GLY A 42 3.10 -0.54 4.70
N PHE A 43 1.95 0.12 4.63
CA PHE A 43 0.98 -0.12 3.56
C PHE A 43 1.47 0.35 2.18
N ARG A 44 2.05 1.56 2.06
CA ARG A 44 2.61 2.05 0.78
C ARG A 44 3.70 1.14 0.19
N PRO A 45 4.75 0.74 0.95
CA PRO A 45 5.75 -0.20 0.43
C PRO A 45 5.17 -1.58 0.12
N PHE A 46 4.15 -2.03 0.85
CA PHE A 46 3.42 -3.26 0.51
C PHE A 46 2.74 -3.14 -0.85
N VAL A 47 1.98 -2.05 -1.09
CA VAL A 47 1.32 -1.78 -2.38
C VAL A 47 2.34 -1.74 -3.51
N TYR A 48 3.47 -1.07 -3.30
CA TYR A 48 4.57 -1.00 -4.27
C TYR A 48 5.08 -2.42 -4.63
N ARG A 49 5.41 -3.23 -3.62
CA ARG A 49 5.89 -4.61 -3.87
C ARG A 49 4.85 -5.46 -4.60
N LEU A 50 3.57 -5.33 -4.21
CA LEU A 50 2.48 -6.05 -4.83
C LEU A 50 2.31 -5.67 -6.31
N ALA A 51 2.31 -4.37 -6.62
CA ALA A 51 2.21 -3.87 -7.99
C ALA A 51 3.39 -4.33 -8.86
N LYS A 52 4.62 -4.20 -8.34
CA LYS A 52 5.84 -4.67 -9.04
C LYS A 52 5.82 -6.17 -9.30
N ALA A 53 5.40 -6.99 -8.33
CA ALA A 53 5.31 -8.45 -8.49
C ALA A 53 4.31 -8.87 -9.58
N GLN A 54 3.31 -8.04 -9.85
CA GLN A 54 2.28 -8.27 -10.87
C GLN A 54 2.56 -7.51 -12.19
N GLY A 55 3.71 -6.82 -12.28
CA GLY A 55 4.11 -6.09 -13.50
C GLY A 55 3.21 -4.90 -13.81
N LEU A 56 2.61 -4.28 -12.78
CA LEU A 56 1.77 -3.10 -12.91
C LEU A 56 2.61 -1.82 -12.81
N SER A 57 2.17 -0.77 -13.51
CA SER A 57 2.70 0.59 -13.38
C SER A 57 1.70 1.51 -12.68
N GLY A 58 2.13 2.73 -12.32
CA GLY A 58 1.30 3.70 -11.62
C GLY A 58 1.93 4.25 -10.35
N TYR A 59 1.12 4.52 -9.33
CA TYR A 59 1.64 5.09 -8.09
C TYR A 59 0.77 4.76 -6.86
N VAL A 60 1.37 4.96 -5.69
CA VAL A 60 0.67 5.00 -4.40
C VAL A 60 1.07 6.26 -3.64
N LYS A 61 0.10 6.98 -3.06
CA LYS A 61 0.32 8.14 -2.21
C LYS A 61 -0.68 8.23 -1.05
N ASN A 62 -0.28 8.90 0.03
CA ASN A 62 -1.19 9.24 1.13
C ASN A 62 -1.90 10.56 0.83
N LEU A 63 -3.22 10.58 1.05
CA LEU A 63 -4.07 11.77 0.94
C LEU A 63 -4.87 11.94 2.24
N GLY A 64 -4.21 12.49 3.26
CA GLY A 64 -4.84 12.76 4.55
C GLY A 64 -5.45 11.54 5.23
N ASN A 65 -6.71 11.24 4.98
CA ASN A 65 -7.47 10.17 5.62
C ASN A 65 -7.56 8.87 4.81
N HIS A 66 -6.97 8.80 3.62
CA HIS A 66 -6.97 7.62 2.77
C HIS A 66 -5.66 7.47 1.99
N VAL A 67 -5.48 6.29 1.41
CA VAL A 67 -4.40 6.01 0.46
C VAL A 67 -5.00 5.94 -0.93
N GLU A 68 -4.44 6.72 -1.85
CA GLU A 68 -4.76 6.67 -3.26
C GLU A 68 -3.75 5.79 -3.98
N ILE A 69 -4.28 4.89 -4.83
CA ILE A 69 -3.48 3.96 -5.62
C ILE A 69 -3.97 4.02 -7.05
N LEU A 70 -3.11 4.40 -7.98
CA LEU A 70 -3.35 4.23 -9.40
C LEU A 70 -2.58 3.01 -9.88
N VAL A 71 -3.26 2.08 -10.54
CA VAL A 71 -2.64 0.90 -11.15
C VAL A 71 -3.02 0.80 -12.61
N GLU A 72 -2.03 0.54 -13.44
CA GLU A 72 -2.16 0.35 -14.88
C GLU A 72 -1.53 -0.96 -15.32
N GLY A 73 -2.22 -1.68 -16.21
CA GLY A 73 -1.73 -2.93 -16.77
C GLY A 73 -2.82 -3.76 -17.42
N ARG A 74 -2.53 -5.03 -17.67
CA ARG A 74 -3.51 -5.94 -18.26
C ARG A 74 -4.62 -6.24 -17.25
N ARG A 75 -5.83 -6.36 -17.72
CA ARG A 75 -7.02 -6.64 -16.90
C ARG A 75 -6.80 -7.76 -15.87
N LYS A 76 -6.22 -8.89 -16.30
CA LYS A 76 -5.97 -10.04 -15.41
C LYS A 76 -5.03 -9.70 -14.25
N ASP A 77 -4.02 -8.86 -14.49
CA ASP A 77 -3.02 -8.47 -13.50
C ASP A 77 -3.62 -7.44 -12.51
N LEU A 78 -4.49 -6.55 -13.02
CA LEU A 78 -5.29 -5.63 -12.19
C LEU A 78 -6.28 -6.39 -11.28
N GLU A 79 -6.97 -7.40 -11.81
CA GLU A 79 -7.88 -8.24 -11.02
C GLU A 79 -7.13 -9.03 -9.93
N ALA A 80 -5.95 -9.57 -10.24
CA ALA A 80 -5.10 -10.24 -9.27
C ALA A 80 -4.61 -9.26 -8.18
N PHE A 81 -4.20 -8.05 -8.55
CA PHE A 81 -3.82 -6.99 -7.61
C PHE A 81 -4.97 -6.65 -6.64
N MET A 82 -6.16 -6.40 -7.18
CA MET A 82 -7.33 -6.06 -6.35
C MET A 82 -7.72 -7.19 -5.40
N ALA A 83 -7.61 -8.45 -5.83
CA ALA A 83 -7.89 -9.61 -4.99
C ALA A 83 -6.83 -9.79 -3.87
N ASP A 84 -5.56 -9.55 -4.18
CA ASP A 84 -4.45 -9.73 -3.25
C ASP A 84 -4.29 -8.57 -2.25
N LEU A 85 -4.68 -7.35 -2.64
CA LEU A 85 -4.54 -6.15 -1.81
C LEU A 85 -5.13 -6.31 -0.39
N PRO A 86 -6.38 -6.74 -0.19
CA PRO A 86 -6.92 -6.97 1.15
C PRO A 86 -6.38 -8.24 1.81
N ARG A 87 -5.97 -9.25 1.04
CA ARG A 87 -5.58 -10.58 1.56
C ARG A 87 -4.15 -10.60 2.08
N LYS A 88 -3.23 -9.89 1.41
CA LYS A 88 -1.79 -9.91 1.69
C LYS A 88 -1.32 -8.64 2.43
N LYS A 89 -2.25 -7.80 2.88
CA LYS A 89 -1.95 -6.55 3.58
C LYS A 89 -1.06 -6.76 4.80
N PRO A 90 -0.25 -5.77 5.20
CA PRO A 90 0.56 -5.84 6.41
C PRO A 90 -0.29 -6.17 7.65
N PRO A 91 0.25 -6.87 8.65
CA PRO A 91 -0.50 -7.32 9.83
C PRO A 91 -1.25 -6.21 10.56
N LEU A 92 -0.63 -5.03 10.69
CA LEU A 92 -1.22 -3.86 11.36
C LEU A 92 -2.17 -3.06 10.48
N ALA A 93 -2.20 -3.32 9.18
CA ALA A 93 -3.10 -2.62 8.27
C ALA A 93 -4.54 -3.14 8.44
N HIS A 94 -5.46 -2.23 8.66
CA HIS A 94 -6.89 -2.52 8.70
C HIS A 94 -7.60 -1.71 7.63
N ILE A 95 -8.05 -2.38 6.57
CA ILE A 95 -8.79 -1.77 5.47
C ILE A 95 -10.27 -1.75 5.86
N LEU A 96 -10.87 -0.57 5.87
CA LEU A 96 -12.31 -0.37 6.11
C LEU A 96 -13.10 -0.39 4.81
N ASP A 97 -12.58 0.28 3.76
CA ASP A 97 -13.25 0.37 2.47
C ASP A 97 -12.23 0.52 1.34
N ILE A 98 -12.56 -0.01 0.17
CA ILE A 98 -11.80 0.14 -1.08
C ILE A 98 -12.79 0.58 -2.15
N ARG A 99 -12.70 1.83 -2.59
CA ARG A 99 -13.43 2.35 -3.73
C ARG A 99 -12.58 2.26 -4.96
N VAL A 100 -13.10 1.64 -6.02
CA VAL A 100 -12.40 1.44 -7.29
C VAL A 100 -13.14 2.18 -8.39
N ASN A 101 -12.42 2.98 -9.16
CA ASN A 101 -12.93 3.69 -10.32
C ASN A 101 -12.09 3.33 -11.55
N ASP A 102 -12.77 3.16 -12.68
CA ASP A 102 -12.11 3.06 -13.97
C ASP A 102 -11.66 4.46 -14.39
N VAL A 103 -10.41 4.59 -14.81
CA VAL A 103 -9.83 5.86 -15.24
C VAL A 103 -9.13 5.69 -16.59
N PRO A 104 -8.93 6.77 -17.34
CA PRO A 104 -8.17 6.71 -18.58
C PRO A 104 -6.74 6.20 -18.34
N PHE A 105 -6.25 5.34 -19.24
CA PHE A 105 -4.89 4.86 -19.24
C PHE A 105 -3.92 6.00 -19.55
N SER A 106 -2.91 6.22 -18.70
CA SER A 106 -1.95 7.35 -18.78
C SER A 106 -0.54 6.92 -19.16
N ALA A 107 -0.32 5.61 -19.36
CA ALA A 107 0.95 5.02 -19.79
C ALA A 107 2.12 5.28 -18.81
N TYR A 108 1.90 5.09 -17.52
CA TYR A 108 2.99 5.09 -16.55
C TYR A 108 4.03 4.03 -16.91
N VAL A 109 5.33 4.40 -16.84
CA VAL A 109 6.43 3.50 -17.20
C VAL A 109 6.72 2.51 -16.08
N GLU A 110 6.61 2.97 -14.83
CA GLU A 110 6.88 2.16 -13.65
C GLU A 110 5.90 2.46 -12.52
N PHE A 111 5.95 1.67 -11.47
CA PHE A 111 5.20 1.92 -10.25
C PHE A 111 6.05 2.71 -9.25
N SER A 112 5.51 3.78 -8.67
CA SER A 112 6.23 4.68 -7.78
C SER A 112 5.49 4.94 -6.46
N ILE A 113 6.25 5.25 -5.40
CA ILE A 113 5.70 5.75 -4.14
C ILE A 113 5.85 7.25 -4.13
N TYR A 114 4.74 7.98 -4.10
CA TYR A 114 4.76 9.43 -4.01
C TYR A 114 4.76 9.90 -2.56
N GLN A 115 5.44 11.02 -2.32
CA GLN A 115 5.39 11.68 -1.03
C GLN A 115 3.97 12.15 -0.71
N SER A 116 3.67 12.23 0.58
CA SER A 116 2.38 12.74 1.05
C SER A 116 2.27 14.24 0.76
N GLU A 117 1.09 14.70 0.36
CA GLU A 117 0.87 16.13 0.13
C GLU A 117 0.91 16.91 1.45
N ALA A 118 1.60 18.05 1.45
CA ALA A 118 1.67 18.94 2.59
C ALA A 118 0.24 19.43 2.97
N GLY A 119 -0.13 19.24 4.24
CA GLY A 119 -1.46 19.61 4.73
C GLY A 119 -2.47 18.45 4.88
N ALA A 120 -2.19 17.28 4.33
CA ALA A 120 -3.02 16.09 4.45
C ALA A 120 -3.06 15.47 5.87
N PHE A 121 -2.25 15.98 6.80
CA PHE A 121 -1.94 15.31 8.08
C PHE A 121 -2.86 15.65 9.25
N ARG A 122 -3.82 16.57 9.10
CA ARG A 122 -4.67 17.02 10.23
C ARG A 122 -5.47 15.92 10.93
N ASN A 123 -5.61 14.75 10.29
CA ASN A 123 -6.36 13.61 10.84
C ASN A 123 -5.56 12.30 10.81
N SER A 124 -4.22 12.35 10.73
CA SER A 124 -3.41 11.14 10.79
C SER A 124 -3.42 10.58 12.21
N ILE A 125 -3.88 9.34 12.36
CA ILE A 125 -3.82 8.60 13.61
C ILE A 125 -2.54 7.79 13.59
N ILE A 126 -1.67 8.00 14.60
CA ILE A 126 -0.53 7.11 14.82
C ILE A 126 -1.09 5.85 15.48
N PRO A 127 -0.87 4.66 14.88
CA PRO A 127 -1.26 3.42 15.54
C PRO A 127 -0.55 3.29 16.89
N PRO A 128 -1.18 2.68 17.90
CA PRO A 128 -0.52 2.39 19.17
C PRO A 128 0.67 1.46 18.95
N ASP A 129 1.61 1.46 19.87
CA ASP A 129 2.71 0.52 19.90
C ASP A 129 2.19 -0.92 19.88
N THR A 130 2.88 -1.75 19.12
CA THR A 130 2.64 -3.19 19.10
C THR A 130 3.90 -3.92 19.53
N ALA A 131 3.74 -5.21 19.86
CA ALA A 131 4.88 -6.07 20.12
C ALA A 131 5.79 -6.16 18.89
N ILE A 132 7.07 -6.43 19.12
CA ILE A 132 8.03 -6.73 18.06
C ILE A 132 7.53 -7.90 17.20
N CYS A 133 7.67 -7.82 15.88
CA CYS A 133 7.29 -8.92 14.99
C CYS A 133 8.34 -10.05 15.02
N GLU A 134 7.91 -11.24 14.57
CA GLU A 134 8.79 -12.42 14.53
C GLU A 134 10.07 -12.20 13.71
N ASP A 135 9.99 -11.50 12.58
CA ASP A 135 11.17 -11.20 11.75
C ASP A 135 12.21 -10.39 12.53
N CYS A 136 11.77 -9.36 13.26
CA CYS A 136 12.66 -8.55 14.09
C CYS A 136 13.17 -9.34 15.30
N LEU A 137 12.32 -10.17 15.90
CA LEU A 137 12.71 -11.02 17.02
C LEU A 137 13.78 -12.03 16.59
N ASN A 138 13.60 -12.66 15.44
CA ASN A 138 14.57 -13.61 14.88
C ASN A 138 15.91 -12.92 14.61
N GLU A 139 15.93 -11.69 14.08
CA GLU A 139 17.16 -10.94 13.87
C GLU A 139 17.90 -10.60 15.18
N ILE A 140 17.18 -10.34 16.27
CA ILE A 140 17.80 -10.09 17.58
C ILE A 140 18.53 -11.34 18.10
N PHE A 141 18.01 -12.50 17.82
CA PHE A 141 18.60 -13.78 18.29
C PHE A 141 19.49 -14.46 17.26
N ASP A 142 19.56 -14.00 16.03
CA ASP A 142 20.45 -14.51 15.00
C ASP A 142 21.87 -13.94 15.16
N PRO A 143 22.88 -14.79 15.51
CA PRO A 143 24.27 -14.33 15.67
C PRO A 143 24.89 -13.73 14.42
N VAL A 144 24.35 -14.00 13.23
CA VAL A 144 24.85 -13.47 11.95
C VAL A 144 24.19 -12.14 11.60
N SER A 145 23.08 -11.82 12.26
CA SER A 145 22.36 -10.56 12.02
C SER A 145 23.13 -9.35 12.57
N ARG A 146 23.17 -8.26 11.80
CA ARG A 146 23.69 -6.96 12.29
C ARG A 146 22.84 -6.37 13.42
N TYR A 147 21.66 -6.92 13.67
CA TYR A 147 20.75 -6.57 14.77
C TYR A 147 20.85 -7.54 15.95
N HIS A 148 21.85 -8.42 15.95
CA HIS A 148 22.03 -9.38 17.05
C HIS A 148 22.16 -8.66 18.39
N HIS A 149 21.31 -9.04 19.35
CA HIS A 149 21.19 -8.44 20.68
C HIS A 149 20.87 -6.93 20.69
N TYR A 150 20.37 -6.35 19.58
CA TYR A 150 20.00 -4.96 19.51
C TYR A 150 18.51 -4.76 19.85
N PRO A 151 18.17 -4.18 21.02
CA PRO A 151 16.79 -4.17 21.52
C PRO A 151 15.86 -3.17 20.80
N PHE A 152 16.42 -2.19 20.10
CA PHE A 152 15.64 -1.18 19.38
C PHE A 152 15.32 -1.55 17.93
N THR A 153 15.53 -2.82 17.56
CA THR A 153 15.20 -3.32 16.23
C THR A 153 13.73 -3.10 15.90
N VAL A 154 13.47 -2.55 14.73
CA VAL A 154 12.13 -2.20 14.26
C VAL A 154 12.01 -2.34 12.75
N CYS A 155 10.78 -2.57 12.27
CA CYS A 155 10.44 -2.50 10.84
C CYS A 155 9.00 -1.98 10.67
N THR A 156 8.55 -1.83 9.42
CA THR A 156 7.19 -1.34 9.13
C THR A 156 6.10 -2.35 9.53
N ASN A 157 6.41 -3.64 9.68
CA ASN A 157 5.46 -4.65 10.16
C ASN A 157 5.19 -4.54 11.67
N CYS A 158 6.18 -4.08 12.46
CA CYS A 158 5.98 -3.77 13.89
C CYS A 158 5.34 -2.39 14.09
N GLY A 159 5.25 -1.58 13.04
CA GLY A 159 4.68 -0.24 13.12
C GLY A 159 5.55 0.79 13.84
N PRO A 160 4.98 1.97 14.10
CA PRO A 160 5.65 3.06 14.78
C PRO A 160 5.98 2.71 16.25
N ARG A 161 6.91 3.47 16.81
CA ARG A 161 7.18 3.51 18.24
C ARG A 161 6.68 4.84 18.77
N TYR A 162 5.54 4.80 19.46
CA TYR A 162 4.84 5.99 19.95
C TYR A 162 5.73 6.83 20.86
N THR A 163 6.54 6.19 21.69
CA THR A 163 7.47 6.84 22.63
C THR A 163 8.55 7.68 21.95
N THR A 164 8.83 7.45 20.67
CA THR A 164 9.80 8.24 19.91
C THR A 164 9.19 9.48 19.24
N VAL A 165 7.85 9.60 19.19
CA VAL A 165 7.16 10.65 18.46
C VAL A 165 7.22 11.98 19.23
N ARG A 166 7.73 13.03 18.59
CA ARG A 166 7.72 14.40 19.10
C ARG A 166 6.56 15.22 18.53
N ASN A 167 6.28 15.02 17.24
CA ASN A 167 5.24 15.77 16.53
C ASN A 167 4.71 15.00 15.30
N LEU A 168 3.67 15.54 14.66
CA LEU A 168 3.11 15.05 13.39
C LEU A 168 3.50 16.00 12.25
N PRO A 169 3.64 15.50 11.02
CA PRO A 169 3.47 14.11 10.57
C PRO A 169 4.50 13.15 11.15
N TYR A 170 4.19 11.85 11.18
CA TYR A 170 5.11 10.82 11.66
C TYR A 170 6.22 10.57 10.64
N ASP A 171 7.23 11.39 10.69
CA ASP A 171 8.47 11.30 9.91
C ASP A 171 9.68 11.38 10.85
N ARG A 172 10.84 10.84 10.43
CA ARG A 172 12.03 10.73 11.29
C ARG A 172 12.43 12.06 11.94
N GLU A 173 12.35 13.17 11.21
CA GLU A 173 12.63 14.53 11.68
C GLU A 173 11.70 14.98 12.83
N HIS A 174 10.51 14.40 12.94
CA HIS A 174 9.53 14.64 13.99
C HIS A 174 9.59 13.61 15.12
N THR A 175 10.64 12.81 15.18
CA THR A 175 10.90 11.83 16.25
C THR A 175 12.17 12.16 17.03
N THR A 176 12.37 11.49 18.18
CA THR A 176 13.62 11.55 18.93
C THR A 176 14.80 10.95 18.15
N MET A 177 14.51 10.18 17.11
CA MET A 177 15.53 9.56 16.24
C MET A 177 16.16 10.54 15.23
N ALA A 178 15.64 11.76 15.13
CA ALA A 178 16.26 12.83 14.34
C ALA A 178 17.70 13.15 14.80
N ASP A 179 17.98 12.95 16.09
CA ASP A 179 19.29 13.21 16.70
C ASP A 179 20.32 12.11 16.38
N PHE A 180 19.90 11.00 15.74
CA PHE A 180 20.72 9.85 15.38
C PHE A 180 20.79 9.69 13.85
N PRO A 181 21.81 10.25 13.18
CA PRO A 181 22.01 10.09 11.74
C PRO A 181 22.15 8.61 11.38
N LEU A 182 21.48 8.20 10.30
CA LEU A 182 21.59 6.83 9.83
C LEU A 182 23.01 6.51 9.35
N CYS A 183 23.53 5.35 9.70
CA CYS A 183 24.72 4.80 9.04
C CYS A 183 24.36 4.35 7.61
N GLY A 184 25.36 4.09 6.76
CA GLY A 184 25.15 3.75 5.36
C GLY A 184 24.22 2.53 5.17
N GLU A 185 24.36 1.49 6.02
CA GLU A 185 23.50 0.31 5.96
C GLU A 185 22.04 0.62 6.33
N CYS A 186 21.82 1.41 7.39
CA CYS A 186 20.48 1.82 7.78
C CYS A 186 19.83 2.75 6.76
N GLU A 187 20.62 3.61 6.10
CA GLU A 187 20.15 4.47 5.01
C GLU A 187 19.67 3.64 3.81
N LEU A 188 20.46 2.63 3.41
CA LEU A 188 20.08 1.71 2.34
C LEU A 188 18.77 0.99 2.65
N GLU A 189 18.62 0.45 3.87
CA GLU A 189 17.37 -0.20 4.28
C GLU A 189 16.19 0.76 4.37
N TYR A 190 16.44 1.99 4.82
CA TYR A 190 15.41 3.03 4.97
C TYR A 190 14.87 3.54 3.63
N THR A 191 15.71 3.58 2.61
CA THR A 191 15.37 4.13 1.28
C THR A 191 14.95 3.08 0.26
N ASP A 192 15.20 1.78 0.50
CA ASP A 192 14.81 0.71 -0.40
C ASP A 192 13.34 0.28 -0.20
N PRO A 193 12.43 0.53 -1.16
CA PRO A 193 11.02 0.11 -1.06
C PRO A 193 10.81 -1.40 -0.97
N LEU A 194 11.82 -2.21 -1.33
CA LEU A 194 11.78 -3.66 -1.22
C LEU A 194 12.13 -4.11 0.21
N ASN A 195 12.83 -3.29 0.97
CA ASN A 195 13.21 -3.61 2.34
C ASN A 195 12.03 -3.41 3.31
N ARG A 196 11.93 -4.28 4.32
CA ARG A 196 10.90 -4.16 5.36
C ARG A 196 11.11 -2.98 6.32
N ARG A 197 12.26 -2.30 6.25
CA ARG A 197 12.57 -1.07 6.99
C ARG A 197 12.38 0.21 6.19
N TYR A 198 11.86 0.09 4.99
CA TYR A 198 11.55 1.26 4.15
C TYR A 198 10.66 2.25 4.90
N HIS A 199 11.20 3.48 5.12
CA HIS A 199 10.54 4.51 5.92
C HIS A 199 10.06 4.06 7.32
N ALA A 200 10.73 3.07 7.93
CA ALA A 200 10.55 2.78 9.34
C ALA A 200 11.26 3.88 10.16
N GLN A 201 10.50 4.91 10.55
CA GLN A 201 11.05 6.15 11.12
C GLN A 201 12.01 5.97 12.30
N PRO A 202 11.78 4.98 13.22
CA PRO A 202 12.69 4.75 14.34
C PRO A 202 13.87 3.81 14.00
N VAL A 203 14.10 3.48 12.72
CA VAL A 203 15.20 2.57 12.35
C VAL A 203 16.55 3.08 12.83
N CYS A 204 17.32 2.21 13.41
CA CYS A 204 18.70 2.39 13.85
C CYS A 204 19.33 1.02 14.09
N CYS A 205 20.61 0.97 14.40
CA CYS A 205 21.35 -0.24 14.70
C CYS A 205 22.45 0.05 15.74
N PRO A 206 23.20 -0.96 16.25
CA PRO A 206 24.27 -0.72 17.24
C PRO A 206 25.33 0.29 16.82
N GLU A 207 25.46 0.58 15.52
CA GLU A 207 26.45 1.53 14.98
C GLU A 207 25.96 2.98 15.03
N CYS A 208 24.66 3.22 14.79
CA CYS A 208 24.14 4.57 14.60
C CYS A 208 23.05 5.00 15.59
N GLY A 209 22.78 4.23 16.65
CA GLY A 209 21.75 4.67 17.60
C GLY A 209 21.49 3.85 18.85
#